data_3b05eabd279c677a04241871663afd5b
#
_entry.id   3b05eabd279c677a04241871663afd5b
#
_cell.length_a   1.000
_cell.length_b   1.000
_cell.length_c   1.000
_cell.angle_alpha   90.00
_cell.angle_beta   90.00
_cell.angle_gamma   90.00
#
_symmetry.space_group_name_H-M   'P 1'
#
loop_
_entity.id
_entity.type
_entity.pdbx_description
1 polymer ?
#
loop_
_entity_poly.entity_id
_entity_poly.type
_entity_poly.pdbx_seq_one_letter_code
_entity_poly.pdbx_strand_id
1 'polypeptide(L)'
;MDSNSEKNALALQVIPRGWNASDIGDQSGKHFLITGATSGIGLESARELIRAGAQVTIAARDLKKAEQVVKELSSQRAQILHLDLADLNSVRKAAREVKQDIDVLILNAGVMATPFTKTADDFELQMGVNHLGHFALAALLADRIKSRVVSVSSAAHRLGNFGEGSQDAIRDICLGRNKYQPWSAYGASKLANLLFTFELERIARKANYSFSAFAAHPGYANTNLQSVGPKMRGSIIEQRGTAFANALIAQSASRGALPTLCAATFPNLYGASYLGPDGLLEMRGFPKATRARSIAYDQGLARNLWSVSSELTGVDWR
;
A
#
# COMPACT_ATOMS: atom_id res chain seq x y z
N MET A 1 18.33 -2.99 -17.49
CA MET A 1 17.29 -3.61 -18.35
C MET A 1 16.82 -2.54 -19.32
N ASP A 2 16.82 -2.85 -20.60
CA ASP A 2 16.42 -1.90 -21.64
C ASP A 2 14.93 -1.54 -21.52
N SER A 3 14.61 -0.28 -21.80
CA SER A 3 13.23 0.24 -21.83
C SER A 3 12.27 -0.58 -22.73
N ASN A 4 12.83 -1.38 -23.64
CA ASN A 4 12.09 -2.32 -24.49
C ASN A 4 11.70 -3.62 -23.79
N SER A 5 12.49 -4.12 -22.83
CA SER A 5 12.13 -5.33 -22.08
C SER A 5 11.00 -5.05 -21.08
N GLU A 6 10.94 -3.86 -20.53
CA GLU A 6 9.82 -3.42 -19.66
C GLU A 6 8.52 -3.20 -20.45
N LYS A 7 8.62 -2.66 -21.68
CA LYS A 7 7.48 -2.53 -22.60
C LYS A 7 6.91 -3.90 -23.01
N ASN A 8 7.77 -4.88 -23.24
CA ASN A 8 7.36 -6.24 -23.60
C ASN A 8 6.77 -7.00 -22.39
N ALA A 9 7.27 -6.79 -21.17
CA ALA A 9 6.71 -7.40 -19.98
C ALA A 9 5.26 -6.94 -19.71
N LEU A 10 4.94 -5.67 -19.94
CA LEU A 10 3.58 -5.14 -19.83
C LEU A 10 2.61 -5.70 -20.90
N ALA A 11 3.12 -6.12 -22.06
CA ALA A 11 2.31 -6.68 -23.15
C ALA A 11 1.86 -8.13 -22.90
N LEU A 12 2.53 -8.87 -21.99
CA LEU A 12 2.30 -10.30 -21.77
C LEU A 12 1.42 -10.63 -20.56
N GLN A 13 1.02 -9.63 -19.76
CA GLN A 13 0.20 -9.86 -18.57
C GLN A 13 -1.27 -9.73 -18.88
N VAL A 14 -1.87 -10.80 -19.37
CA VAL A 14 -3.32 -10.81 -19.66
C VAL A 14 -4.07 -11.23 -18.40
N ILE A 15 -4.35 -10.26 -17.52
CA ILE A 15 -5.38 -10.45 -16.51
C ILE A 15 -6.71 -10.60 -17.27
N PRO A 16 -7.48 -11.67 -17.06
CA PRO A 16 -8.76 -11.87 -17.74
C PRO A 16 -9.67 -10.66 -17.51
N ARG A 17 -10.34 -10.22 -18.56
CA ARG A 17 -11.29 -9.12 -18.46
C ARG A 17 -12.42 -9.49 -17.48
N GLY A 18 -12.69 -8.60 -16.52
CA GLY A 18 -13.72 -8.86 -15.52
C GLY A 18 -13.24 -9.72 -14.34
N TRP A 19 -11.92 -9.98 -14.21
CA TRP A 19 -11.37 -10.70 -13.06
C TRP A 19 -11.88 -10.09 -11.74
N ASN A 20 -12.33 -10.94 -10.84
CA ASN A 20 -12.93 -10.52 -9.57
C ASN A 20 -12.60 -11.51 -8.43
N ALA A 21 -13.14 -11.28 -7.24
CA ALA A 21 -12.78 -12.07 -6.08
C ALA A 21 -13.16 -13.57 -6.18
N SER A 22 -14.15 -13.94 -7.01
CA SER A 22 -14.48 -15.36 -7.23
C SER A 22 -13.44 -16.11 -8.07
N ASP A 23 -12.58 -15.36 -8.76
CA ASP A 23 -11.47 -15.93 -9.57
C ASP A 23 -10.21 -16.17 -8.74
N ILE A 24 -10.21 -15.80 -7.45
CA ILE A 24 -9.13 -16.14 -6.52
C ILE A 24 -9.15 -17.67 -6.34
N GLY A 25 -8.09 -18.33 -6.81
CA GLY A 25 -7.88 -19.76 -6.58
C GLY A 25 -7.71 -20.09 -5.10
N ASP A 26 -7.62 -21.37 -4.78
CA ASP A 26 -7.38 -21.84 -3.41
C ASP A 26 -6.11 -21.23 -2.80
N GLN A 27 -6.26 -20.61 -1.63
CA GLN A 27 -5.19 -20.01 -0.84
C GLN A 27 -4.94 -20.78 0.46
N SER A 28 -5.46 -21.99 0.59
CA SER A 28 -5.22 -22.87 1.74
C SER A 28 -3.73 -23.06 1.98
N GLY A 29 -3.30 -23.00 3.22
CA GLY A 29 -1.90 -23.13 3.61
C GLY A 29 -1.05 -21.87 3.39
N LYS A 30 -1.59 -20.79 2.79
CA LYS A 30 -0.87 -19.52 2.63
C LYS A 30 -1.21 -18.54 3.74
N HIS A 31 -0.21 -17.75 4.11
CA HIS A 31 -0.31 -16.72 5.13
C HIS A 31 -0.17 -15.32 4.51
N PHE A 32 -1.17 -14.48 4.74
CA PHE A 32 -1.17 -13.08 4.33
C PHE A 32 -1.08 -12.16 5.55
N LEU A 33 -0.19 -11.17 5.52
CA LEU A 33 -0.14 -10.10 6.51
C LEU A 33 -0.64 -8.81 5.84
N ILE A 34 -1.69 -8.19 6.38
CA ILE A 34 -2.33 -7.00 5.81
C ILE A 34 -2.30 -5.86 6.82
N THR A 35 -1.68 -4.73 6.47
CA THR A 35 -1.72 -3.53 7.30
C THR A 35 -3.04 -2.77 7.09
N GLY A 36 -3.66 -2.29 8.18
CA GLY A 36 -4.87 -1.48 8.10
C GLY A 36 -6.12 -2.23 7.64
N ALA A 37 -6.23 -3.52 7.97
CA ALA A 37 -7.36 -4.37 7.55
C ALA A 37 -8.59 -4.29 8.48
N THR A 38 -8.74 -3.23 9.27
CA THR A 38 -9.91 -3.04 10.15
C THR A 38 -11.05 -2.27 9.49
N SER A 39 -10.93 -1.86 8.24
CA SER A 39 -11.99 -1.19 7.47
C SER A 39 -11.65 -1.11 5.99
N GLY A 40 -12.65 -0.77 5.17
CA GLY A 40 -12.47 -0.43 3.76
C GLY A 40 -11.80 -1.54 2.96
N ILE A 41 -10.85 -1.17 2.09
CA ILE A 41 -10.17 -2.07 1.16
C ILE A 41 -9.42 -3.19 1.88
N GLY A 42 -8.73 -2.87 2.97
CA GLY A 42 -7.99 -3.87 3.74
C GLY A 42 -8.91 -4.94 4.36
N LEU A 43 -10.06 -4.54 4.91
CA LEU A 43 -11.05 -5.47 5.45
C LEU A 43 -11.64 -6.36 4.35
N GLU A 44 -12.03 -5.78 3.22
CA GLU A 44 -12.55 -6.56 2.11
C GLU A 44 -11.50 -7.52 1.52
N SER A 45 -10.24 -7.09 1.47
CA SER A 45 -9.13 -7.97 1.08
C SER A 45 -8.97 -9.14 2.06
N ALA A 46 -9.01 -8.89 3.37
CA ALA A 46 -8.95 -9.93 4.38
C ALA A 46 -10.11 -10.92 4.27
N ARG A 47 -11.33 -10.41 4.07
CA ARG A 47 -12.56 -11.22 3.89
C ARG A 47 -12.43 -12.20 2.73
N GLU A 48 -12.03 -11.70 1.56
CA GLU A 48 -11.93 -12.53 0.35
C GLU A 48 -10.78 -13.54 0.42
N LEU A 49 -9.65 -13.18 1.03
CA LEU A 49 -8.55 -14.11 1.23
C LEU A 49 -8.91 -15.23 2.22
N ILE A 50 -9.60 -14.91 3.32
CA ILE A 50 -10.12 -15.91 4.26
C ILE A 50 -11.14 -16.82 3.58
N ARG A 51 -12.04 -16.27 2.77
CA ARG A 51 -12.99 -17.04 1.96
C ARG A 51 -12.29 -18.02 1.02
N ALA A 52 -11.15 -17.61 0.46
CA ALA A 52 -10.31 -18.43 -0.40
C ALA A 52 -9.41 -19.44 0.37
N GLY A 53 -9.52 -19.53 1.70
CA GLY A 53 -8.82 -20.51 2.52
C GLY A 53 -7.54 -20.02 3.21
N ALA A 54 -7.12 -18.77 2.96
CA ALA A 54 -5.89 -18.22 3.53
C ALA A 54 -5.94 -18.00 5.04
N GLN A 55 -4.79 -18.08 5.70
CA GLN A 55 -4.55 -17.46 7.01
C GLN A 55 -4.25 -15.97 6.81
N VAL A 56 -4.87 -15.10 7.61
CA VAL A 56 -4.70 -13.64 7.50
C VAL A 56 -4.34 -13.04 8.84
N THR A 57 -3.19 -12.36 8.90
CA THR A 57 -2.82 -11.51 10.02
C THR A 57 -3.28 -10.07 9.73
N ILE A 58 -4.19 -9.57 10.55
CA ILE A 58 -4.71 -8.20 10.55
C ILE A 58 -3.78 -7.35 11.40
N ALA A 59 -2.88 -6.60 10.77
CA ALA A 59 -2.00 -5.68 11.46
C ALA A 59 -2.69 -4.32 11.62
N ALA A 60 -2.96 -3.92 12.87
CA ALA A 60 -3.79 -2.76 13.18
C ALA A 60 -3.33 -2.03 14.44
N ARG A 61 -3.52 -0.70 14.48
CA ARG A 61 -3.26 0.14 15.63
C ARG A 61 -4.33 -0.01 16.72
N ASP A 62 -5.59 -0.05 16.30
CA ASP A 62 -6.75 -0.17 17.20
C ASP A 62 -7.12 -1.65 17.39
N LEU A 63 -6.65 -2.23 18.49
CA LEU A 63 -6.89 -3.64 18.83
C LEU A 63 -8.36 -3.95 19.06
N LYS A 64 -9.14 -3.05 19.70
CA LYS A 64 -10.57 -3.27 19.93
C LYS A 64 -11.34 -3.39 18.62
N LYS A 65 -11.00 -2.52 17.65
CA LYS A 65 -11.58 -2.59 16.31
C LYS A 65 -11.14 -3.85 15.57
N ALA A 66 -9.88 -4.27 15.72
CA ALA A 66 -9.39 -5.50 15.12
C ALA A 66 -10.11 -6.73 15.67
N GLU A 67 -10.35 -6.78 16.98
CA GLU A 67 -11.13 -7.86 17.63
C GLU A 67 -12.58 -7.92 17.11
N GLN A 68 -13.22 -6.76 16.92
CA GLN A 68 -14.57 -6.70 16.35
C GLN A 68 -14.58 -7.27 14.92
N VAL A 69 -13.58 -6.91 14.10
CA VAL A 69 -13.44 -7.42 12.75
C VAL A 69 -13.20 -8.92 12.71
N VAL A 70 -12.34 -9.45 13.58
CA VAL A 70 -12.09 -10.91 13.65
C VAL A 70 -13.37 -11.66 14.02
N LYS A 71 -14.17 -11.13 14.97
CA LYS A 71 -15.49 -11.68 15.29
C LYS A 71 -16.46 -11.64 14.10
N GLU A 72 -16.49 -10.52 13.37
CA GLU A 72 -17.33 -10.36 12.17
C GLU A 72 -16.93 -11.34 11.06
N LEU A 73 -15.63 -11.55 10.85
CA LEU A 73 -15.13 -12.51 9.87
C LEU A 73 -15.43 -13.97 10.26
N SER A 74 -15.76 -14.23 11.54
CA SER A 74 -16.18 -15.53 12.07
C SER A 74 -15.26 -16.68 11.67
N SER A 75 -13.94 -16.44 11.64
CA SER A 75 -12.95 -17.39 11.12
C SER A 75 -11.76 -17.54 12.07
N GLN A 76 -11.39 -18.79 12.34
CA GLN A 76 -10.16 -19.10 13.07
C GLN A 76 -8.87 -18.82 12.24
N ARG A 77 -9.00 -18.46 10.97
CA ARG A 77 -7.90 -18.10 10.08
C ARG A 77 -7.47 -16.64 10.21
N ALA A 78 -8.20 -15.82 10.97
CA ALA A 78 -7.85 -14.43 11.24
C ALA A 78 -7.05 -14.30 12.54
N GLN A 79 -5.90 -13.63 12.48
CA GLN A 79 -5.06 -13.32 13.63
C GLN A 79 -4.87 -11.80 13.72
N ILE A 80 -4.57 -11.29 14.91
CA ILE A 80 -4.35 -9.86 15.14
C ILE A 80 -2.87 -9.64 15.47
N LEU A 81 -2.30 -8.60 14.88
CA LEU A 81 -0.98 -8.07 15.20
C LEU A 81 -1.12 -6.59 15.54
N HIS A 82 -0.64 -6.16 16.70
CA HIS A 82 -0.59 -4.74 17.03
C HIS A 82 0.48 -4.05 16.20
N LEU A 83 0.08 -3.02 15.43
CA LEU A 83 0.99 -2.23 14.60
C LEU A 83 0.51 -0.79 14.47
N ASP A 84 1.29 0.16 14.98
CA ASP A 84 1.17 1.57 14.63
C ASP A 84 2.31 1.98 13.71
N LEU A 85 1.99 2.29 12.46
CA LEU A 85 2.97 2.74 11.45
C LEU A 85 3.48 4.17 11.69
N ALA A 86 2.85 4.91 12.61
CA ALA A 86 3.31 6.23 13.04
C ALA A 86 4.34 6.15 14.19
N ASP A 87 4.79 4.96 14.55
CA ASP A 87 5.78 4.71 15.61
C ASP A 87 6.71 3.56 15.19
N LEU A 88 7.97 3.88 14.89
CA LEU A 88 8.96 2.88 14.49
C LEU A 88 9.25 1.85 15.58
N ASN A 89 9.06 2.18 16.86
CA ASN A 89 9.20 1.20 17.94
C ASN A 89 8.08 0.16 17.87
N SER A 90 6.84 0.60 17.56
CA SER A 90 5.72 -0.30 17.31
C SER A 90 6.00 -1.18 16.08
N VAL A 91 6.52 -0.62 14.99
CA VAL A 91 6.90 -1.38 13.78
C VAL A 91 7.95 -2.45 14.11
N ARG A 92 9.03 -2.09 14.84
CA ARG A 92 10.07 -3.04 15.25
C ARG A 92 9.52 -4.13 16.17
N LYS A 93 8.62 -3.78 17.09
CA LYS A 93 7.96 -4.74 17.98
C LYS A 93 7.09 -5.70 17.18
N ALA A 94 6.23 -5.19 16.31
CA ALA A 94 5.37 -6.01 15.46
C ALA A 94 6.18 -6.99 14.59
N ALA A 95 7.26 -6.53 13.96
CA ALA A 95 8.13 -7.39 13.16
C ALA A 95 8.76 -8.53 13.99
N ARG A 96 9.14 -8.27 15.26
CA ARG A 96 9.66 -9.32 16.15
C ARG A 96 8.59 -10.32 16.61
N GLU A 97 7.32 -9.92 16.66
CA GLU A 97 6.20 -10.80 17.04
C GLU A 97 5.80 -11.75 15.90
N VAL A 98 6.07 -11.40 14.66
CA VAL A 98 5.85 -12.30 13.51
C VAL A 98 6.90 -13.41 13.54
N LYS A 99 6.49 -14.64 13.88
CA LYS A 99 7.39 -15.81 13.97
C LYS A 99 7.33 -16.73 12.77
N GLN A 100 6.19 -16.75 12.10
CA GLN A 100 5.94 -17.61 10.93
C GLN A 100 6.29 -16.90 9.63
N ASP A 101 6.50 -17.67 8.59
CA ASP A 101 6.67 -17.14 7.25
C ASP A 101 5.39 -16.48 6.74
N ILE A 102 5.56 -15.52 5.87
CA ILE A 102 4.48 -14.76 5.23
C ILE A 102 4.57 -15.01 3.74
N ASP A 103 3.53 -15.58 3.13
CA ASP A 103 3.50 -15.71 1.68
C ASP A 103 3.35 -14.36 1.00
N VAL A 104 2.44 -13.52 1.51
CA VAL A 104 2.16 -12.21 0.93
C VAL A 104 2.04 -11.13 2.01
N LEU A 105 2.85 -10.07 1.88
CA LEU A 105 2.75 -8.86 2.68
C LEU A 105 2.00 -7.78 1.90
N ILE A 106 0.84 -7.32 2.42
CA ILE A 106 0.03 -6.26 1.81
C ILE A 106 0.16 -4.98 2.63
N LEU A 107 0.87 -4.00 2.08
CA LEU A 107 1.13 -2.67 2.65
C LEU A 107 -0.05 -1.74 2.28
N ASN A 108 -1.19 -1.92 2.96
CA ASN A 108 -2.45 -1.26 2.60
C ASN A 108 -2.78 -0.05 3.47
N ALA A 109 -2.34 -0.02 4.73
CA ALA A 109 -2.66 1.07 5.65
C ALA A 109 -2.28 2.44 5.08
N GLY A 110 -3.01 3.48 5.48
CA GLY A 110 -2.66 4.83 5.08
C GLY A 110 -3.57 5.88 5.71
N VAL A 111 -3.13 7.12 5.61
CA VAL A 111 -3.89 8.33 5.94
C VAL A 111 -3.89 9.24 4.73
N MET A 112 -4.91 10.10 4.59
CA MET A 112 -5.11 10.91 3.39
C MET A 112 -5.49 12.34 3.73
N ALA A 113 -4.76 13.29 3.13
CA ALA A 113 -5.04 14.73 3.18
C ALA A 113 -5.29 15.24 4.61
N THR A 114 -4.49 14.77 5.58
CA THR A 114 -4.57 15.17 6.98
C THR A 114 -4.06 16.60 7.18
N PRO A 115 -4.43 17.30 8.25
CA PRO A 115 -3.69 18.46 8.72
C PRO A 115 -2.22 18.10 8.96
N PHE A 116 -1.34 19.10 8.95
CA PHE A 116 0.06 18.88 9.31
C PHE A 116 0.15 18.32 10.73
N THR A 117 0.74 17.17 10.83
CA THR A 117 0.99 16.46 12.10
C THR A 117 2.24 15.61 11.90
N LYS A 118 2.96 15.34 12.96
CA LYS A 118 4.14 14.48 12.97
C LYS A 118 3.87 13.13 13.62
N THR A 119 4.62 12.13 13.21
CA THR A 119 4.70 10.80 13.84
C THR A 119 5.51 10.86 15.14
N ALA A 120 5.56 9.76 15.89
CA ALA A 120 6.42 9.65 17.09
C ALA A 120 7.91 9.83 16.76
N ASP A 121 8.31 9.58 15.53
CA ASP A 121 9.68 9.68 15.01
C ASP A 121 9.93 10.99 14.25
N ASP A 122 9.11 12.02 14.47
CA ASP A 122 9.20 13.35 13.83
C ASP A 122 9.01 13.39 12.30
N PHE A 123 8.48 12.35 11.67
CA PHE A 123 8.15 12.36 10.25
C PHE A 123 6.84 13.11 9.99
N GLU A 124 6.69 13.71 8.80
CA GLU A 124 5.36 14.13 8.33
C GLU A 124 4.42 12.92 8.32
N LEU A 125 3.22 13.08 8.85
CA LEU A 125 2.33 11.95 9.15
C LEU A 125 2.03 11.07 7.94
N GLN A 126 1.78 11.66 6.77
CA GLN A 126 1.42 10.89 5.58
C GLN A 126 2.63 10.16 4.99
N MET A 127 3.80 10.78 4.98
CA MET A 127 5.06 10.11 4.61
C MET A 127 5.42 9.03 5.63
N GLY A 128 5.30 9.33 6.91
CA GLY A 128 5.59 8.38 7.99
C GLY A 128 4.75 7.12 7.92
N VAL A 129 3.42 7.28 7.89
CA VAL A 129 2.47 6.14 7.90
C VAL A 129 2.43 5.42 6.55
N ASN A 130 2.28 6.18 5.44
CA ASN A 130 2.01 5.56 4.15
C ASN A 130 3.27 4.95 3.52
N HIS A 131 4.46 5.46 3.86
CA HIS A 131 5.72 5.03 3.24
C HIS A 131 6.76 4.55 4.26
N LEU A 132 7.28 5.41 5.16
CA LEU A 132 8.44 5.07 6.00
C LEU A 132 8.17 3.91 6.96
N GLY A 133 7.00 3.90 7.61
CA GLY A 133 6.58 2.77 8.47
C GLY A 133 6.44 1.46 7.70
N HIS A 134 5.91 1.51 6.47
CA HIS A 134 5.83 0.35 5.59
C HIS A 134 7.19 -0.09 5.06
N PHE A 135 8.07 0.85 4.70
CA PHE A 135 9.45 0.57 4.32
C PHE A 135 10.17 -0.20 5.43
N ALA A 136 10.09 0.30 6.66
CA ALA A 136 10.72 -0.34 7.82
C ALA A 136 10.12 -1.73 8.10
N LEU A 137 8.78 -1.86 8.05
CA LEU A 137 8.11 -3.15 8.26
C LEU A 137 8.55 -4.19 7.23
N ALA A 138 8.53 -3.82 5.95
CA ALA A 138 8.89 -4.73 4.87
C ALA A 138 10.37 -5.16 4.96
N ALA A 139 11.28 -4.23 5.28
CA ALA A 139 12.70 -4.54 5.49
C ALA A 139 12.93 -5.50 6.67
N LEU A 140 12.27 -5.26 7.80
CA LEU A 140 12.39 -6.09 8.99
C LEU A 140 11.80 -7.49 8.82
N LEU A 141 10.90 -7.68 7.86
CA LEU A 141 10.26 -8.95 7.55
C LEU A 141 10.81 -9.62 6.27
N ALA A 142 11.79 -9.02 5.59
CA ALA A 142 12.24 -9.45 4.27
C ALA A 142 12.58 -10.96 4.20
N ASP A 143 13.30 -11.49 5.17
CA ASP A 143 13.71 -12.92 5.22
C ASP A 143 12.51 -13.88 5.43
N ARG A 144 11.38 -13.37 5.90
CA ARG A 144 10.17 -14.14 6.15
C ARG A 144 9.18 -14.12 5.01
N ILE A 145 9.31 -13.18 4.08
CA ILE A 145 8.40 -13.04 2.94
C ILE A 145 8.78 -14.04 1.86
N LYS A 146 7.84 -14.90 1.44
CA LYS A 146 8.11 -16.02 0.54
C LYS A 146 7.65 -15.83 -0.90
N SER A 147 6.73 -14.90 -1.17
CA SER A 147 6.15 -14.79 -2.51
C SER A 147 5.98 -13.34 -2.99
N ARG A 148 5.31 -12.49 -2.22
CA ARG A 148 4.94 -11.16 -2.71
C ARG A 148 4.96 -10.08 -1.63
N VAL A 149 5.34 -8.86 -2.07
CA VAL A 149 5.05 -7.60 -1.37
C VAL A 149 4.14 -6.76 -2.26
N VAL A 150 2.96 -6.37 -1.76
CA VAL A 150 1.99 -5.56 -2.50
C VAL A 150 1.81 -4.21 -1.82
N SER A 151 2.20 -3.12 -2.48
CA SER A 151 2.06 -1.75 -1.97
C SER A 151 0.80 -1.09 -2.52
N VAL A 152 -0.03 -0.55 -1.64
CA VAL A 152 -1.23 0.19 -2.06
C VAL A 152 -0.88 1.67 -2.28
N SER A 153 -0.92 2.07 -3.56
CA SER A 153 -0.77 3.44 -4.01
C SER A 153 -2.16 4.10 -4.24
N SER A 154 -2.21 5.15 -5.03
CA SER A 154 -3.42 5.90 -5.39
C SER A 154 -3.22 6.63 -6.71
N ALA A 155 -4.30 6.94 -7.43
CA ALA A 155 -4.25 7.90 -8.54
C ALA A 155 -3.66 9.26 -8.12
N ALA A 156 -3.72 9.61 -6.84
CA ALA A 156 -3.11 10.81 -6.28
C ALA A 156 -1.57 10.84 -6.40
N HIS A 157 -0.89 9.72 -6.71
CA HIS A 157 0.55 9.72 -7.01
C HIS A 157 0.89 10.71 -8.15
N ARG A 158 -0.08 11.01 -9.02
CA ARG A 158 0.08 11.98 -10.11
C ARG A 158 0.27 13.42 -9.61
N LEU A 159 -0.14 13.73 -8.38
CA LEU A 159 0.09 15.00 -7.68
C LEU A 159 1.40 15.01 -6.90
N GLY A 160 2.04 13.84 -6.74
CA GLY A 160 3.28 13.70 -5.98
C GLY A 160 4.45 14.37 -6.69
N ASN A 161 5.30 15.02 -5.88
CA ASN A 161 6.51 15.66 -6.34
C ASN A 161 7.58 15.60 -5.22
N PHE A 162 8.83 15.37 -5.59
CA PHE A 162 10.00 15.39 -4.71
C PHE A 162 10.98 16.52 -5.06
N GLY A 163 10.47 17.61 -5.64
CA GLY A 163 11.29 18.75 -6.04
C GLY A 163 12.33 18.34 -7.09
N GLU A 164 13.58 18.66 -6.85
CA GLU A 164 14.73 18.27 -7.69
C GLU A 164 15.13 16.79 -7.52
N GLY A 165 14.50 16.06 -6.60
CA GLY A 165 14.75 14.64 -6.37
C GLY A 165 16.07 14.33 -5.63
N SER A 166 16.78 15.33 -5.12
CA SER A 166 17.95 15.12 -4.26
C SER A 166 17.56 14.49 -2.92
N GLN A 167 18.53 13.87 -2.25
CA GLN A 167 18.29 13.29 -0.92
C GLN A 167 17.81 14.33 0.09
N ASP A 168 18.35 15.56 0.05
CA ASP A 168 17.94 16.63 0.95
C ASP A 168 16.50 17.08 0.70
N ALA A 169 16.10 17.25 -0.58
CA ALA A 169 14.72 17.60 -0.93
C ALA A 169 13.73 16.51 -0.47
N ILE A 170 14.10 15.24 -0.63
CA ILE A 170 13.29 14.09 -0.17
C ILE A 170 13.21 14.07 1.37
N ARG A 171 14.33 14.26 2.06
CA ARG A 171 14.39 14.31 3.52
C ARG A 171 13.51 15.43 4.07
N ASP A 172 13.55 16.61 3.48
CA ASP A 172 12.71 17.75 3.89
C ASP A 172 11.22 17.47 3.73
N ILE A 173 10.82 16.75 2.68
CA ILE A 173 9.44 16.30 2.49
C ILE A 173 9.06 15.27 3.57
N CYS A 174 9.93 14.27 3.82
CA CYS A 174 9.69 13.26 4.85
C CYS A 174 9.56 13.85 6.26
N LEU A 175 10.30 14.92 6.55
CA LEU A 175 10.29 15.60 7.85
C LEU A 175 9.27 16.75 7.93
N GLY A 176 8.58 17.05 6.81
CA GLY A 176 7.59 18.14 6.75
C GLY A 176 8.18 19.53 6.93
N ARG A 177 9.40 19.76 6.43
CA ARG A 177 10.09 21.06 6.52
C ARG A 177 9.64 22.05 5.45
N ASN A 178 8.97 21.58 4.42
CA ASN A 178 8.45 22.40 3.32
C ASN A 178 7.07 22.97 3.64
N LYS A 179 6.62 23.97 2.84
CA LYS A 179 5.24 24.47 2.94
C LYS A 179 4.26 23.31 2.74
N TYR A 180 3.53 22.99 3.79
CA TYR A 180 2.62 21.84 3.80
C TYR A 180 1.34 22.11 3.01
N GLN A 181 1.01 21.17 2.15
CA GLN A 181 -0.26 21.10 1.43
C GLN A 181 -0.79 19.65 1.54
N PRO A 182 -1.95 19.42 2.18
CA PRO A 182 -2.43 18.06 2.51
C PRO A 182 -2.47 17.11 1.33
N TRP A 183 -2.97 17.54 0.17
CA TRP A 183 -3.07 16.73 -1.02
C TRP A 183 -1.73 16.50 -1.72
N SER A 184 -0.84 17.48 -1.68
CA SER A 184 0.52 17.32 -2.21
C SER A 184 1.32 16.31 -1.38
N ALA A 185 1.24 16.40 -0.05
CA ALA A 185 1.86 15.44 0.86
C ALA A 185 1.31 14.01 0.67
N TYR A 186 -0.02 13.90 0.52
CA TYR A 186 -0.63 12.61 0.17
C TYR A 186 -0.11 12.07 -1.17
N GLY A 187 -0.10 12.92 -2.20
CA GLY A 187 0.43 12.56 -3.52
C GLY A 187 1.89 12.11 -3.46
N ALA A 188 2.74 12.83 -2.73
CA ALA A 188 4.14 12.47 -2.51
C ALA A 188 4.27 11.09 -1.83
N SER A 189 3.49 10.82 -0.77
CA SER A 189 3.51 9.52 -0.10
C SER A 189 3.08 8.37 -1.01
N LYS A 190 2.13 8.61 -1.92
CA LYS A 190 1.66 7.59 -2.86
C LYS A 190 2.60 7.41 -4.07
N LEU A 191 3.31 8.44 -4.47
CA LEU A 191 4.44 8.34 -5.41
C LEU A 191 5.61 7.57 -4.76
N ALA A 192 5.91 7.84 -3.49
CA ALA A 192 6.91 7.09 -2.73
C ALA A 192 6.62 5.58 -2.72
N ASN A 193 5.35 5.18 -2.56
CA ASN A 193 4.97 3.77 -2.60
C ASN A 193 5.25 3.10 -3.96
N LEU A 194 5.11 3.83 -5.08
CA LEU A 194 5.46 3.32 -6.41
C LEU A 194 6.97 3.23 -6.60
N LEU A 195 7.70 4.30 -6.27
CA LEU A 195 9.16 4.32 -6.32
C LEU A 195 9.75 3.19 -5.47
N PHE A 196 9.25 3.01 -4.26
CA PHE A 196 9.61 1.91 -3.37
C PHE A 196 9.35 0.54 -4.01
N THR A 197 8.17 0.33 -4.58
CA THR A 197 7.80 -0.96 -5.18
C THR A 197 8.74 -1.33 -6.32
N PHE A 198 9.02 -0.39 -7.21
CA PHE A 198 9.87 -0.65 -8.38
C PHE A 198 11.34 -0.84 -7.99
N GLU A 199 11.81 -0.09 -6.99
CA GLU A 199 13.14 -0.28 -6.44
C GLU A 199 13.26 -1.61 -5.71
N LEU A 200 12.26 -1.96 -4.88
CA LEU A 200 12.22 -3.22 -4.16
C LEU A 200 12.29 -4.42 -5.10
N GLU A 201 11.56 -4.39 -6.21
CA GLU A 201 11.65 -5.46 -7.21
C GLU A 201 13.07 -5.57 -7.81
N ARG A 202 13.74 -4.43 -8.07
CA ARG A 202 15.12 -4.47 -8.58
C ARG A 202 16.09 -5.06 -7.56
N ILE A 203 15.93 -4.68 -6.30
CA ILE A 203 16.75 -5.19 -5.20
C ILE A 203 16.45 -6.67 -4.99
N ALA A 204 15.18 -7.06 -4.95
CA ALA A 204 14.76 -8.44 -4.75
C ALA A 204 15.37 -9.39 -5.80
N ARG A 205 15.32 -8.98 -7.08
CA ARG A 205 15.96 -9.75 -8.16
C ARG A 205 17.48 -9.83 -8.01
N LYS A 206 18.13 -8.70 -7.67
CA LYS A 206 19.59 -8.64 -7.53
C LYS A 206 20.09 -9.49 -6.34
N ALA A 207 19.37 -9.42 -5.23
CA ALA A 207 19.71 -10.13 -3.99
C ALA A 207 19.14 -11.55 -3.92
N ASN A 208 18.40 -11.99 -4.95
CA ASN A 208 17.73 -13.32 -5.01
C ASN A 208 16.76 -13.54 -3.84
N TYR A 209 16.01 -12.53 -3.44
CA TYR A 209 14.90 -12.73 -2.50
C TYR A 209 13.84 -13.65 -3.13
N SER A 210 13.13 -14.40 -2.27
CA SER A 210 12.09 -15.34 -2.68
C SER A 210 10.76 -14.68 -3.10
N PHE A 211 10.67 -13.35 -3.01
CA PHE A 211 9.45 -12.58 -3.34
C PHE A 211 9.66 -11.62 -4.50
N SER A 212 8.54 -11.22 -5.12
CA SER A 212 8.46 -10.10 -6.05
C SER A 212 7.60 -8.97 -5.47
N ALA A 213 7.87 -7.73 -5.90
CA ALA A 213 7.13 -6.55 -5.46
C ALA A 213 6.12 -6.09 -6.51
N PHE A 214 4.94 -5.70 -6.03
CA PHE A 214 3.80 -5.26 -6.85
C PHE A 214 3.19 -3.99 -6.27
N ALA A 215 2.57 -3.18 -7.10
CA ALA A 215 1.76 -2.06 -6.67
C ALA A 215 0.32 -2.19 -7.16
N ALA A 216 -0.61 -1.64 -6.38
CA ALA A 216 -2.01 -1.55 -6.76
C ALA A 216 -2.61 -0.21 -6.33
N HIS A 217 -3.62 0.27 -7.06
CA HIS A 217 -4.46 1.36 -6.58
C HIS A 217 -5.95 1.01 -6.74
N PRO A 218 -6.77 1.45 -5.78
CA PRO A 218 -8.18 1.05 -5.72
C PRO A 218 -9.09 1.83 -6.66
N GLY A 219 -8.57 2.74 -7.47
CA GLY A 219 -9.42 3.76 -8.10
C GLY A 219 -9.99 4.73 -7.05
N TYR A 220 -11.21 5.21 -7.30
CA TYR A 220 -11.95 6.05 -6.36
C TYR A 220 -12.96 5.20 -5.58
N ALA A 221 -12.54 4.67 -4.44
CA ALA A 221 -13.36 3.78 -3.63
C ALA A 221 -13.89 4.49 -2.37
N ASN A 222 -15.16 4.24 -2.04
CA ASN A 222 -15.77 4.75 -0.81
C ASN A 222 -15.20 4.00 0.40
N THR A 223 -14.30 4.66 1.12
CA THR A 223 -13.64 4.11 2.30
C THR A 223 -13.58 5.15 3.43
N ASN A 224 -13.42 4.69 4.66
CA ASN A 224 -13.23 5.57 5.82
C ASN A 224 -12.02 6.51 5.68
N LEU A 225 -11.07 6.18 4.81
CA LEU A 225 -9.89 6.99 4.54
C LEU A 225 -10.27 8.41 4.09
N GLN A 226 -11.31 8.56 3.27
CA GLN A 226 -11.77 9.85 2.76
C GLN A 226 -12.37 10.76 3.85
N SER A 227 -12.81 10.20 4.96
CA SER A 227 -13.38 10.96 6.08
C SER A 227 -12.34 11.40 7.13
N VAL A 228 -11.13 10.84 7.12
CA VAL A 228 -10.11 11.12 8.14
C VAL A 228 -9.63 12.57 8.05
N GLY A 229 -9.21 13.04 6.90
CA GLY A 229 -8.74 14.41 6.69
C GLY A 229 -9.80 15.47 7.04
N PRO A 230 -11.02 15.42 6.46
CA PRO A 230 -12.10 16.35 6.79
C PRO A 230 -12.52 16.31 8.27
N LYS A 231 -12.54 15.13 8.92
CA LYS A 231 -12.83 15.03 10.35
C LYS A 231 -11.75 15.70 11.20
N MET A 232 -10.48 15.50 10.89
CA MET A 232 -9.36 16.13 11.59
C MET A 232 -9.34 17.67 11.40
N ARG A 233 -9.85 18.18 10.28
CA ARG A 233 -9.99 19.63 10.02
C ARG A 233 -11.25 20.24 10.64
N GLY A 234 -12.18 19.44 11.15
CA GLY A 234 -13.44 19.91 11.71
C GLY A 234 -14.41 20.54 10.70
N SER A 235 -14.20 20.34 9.40
CA SER A 235 -15.00 20.95 8.34
C SER A 235 -16.25 20.13 8.01
N ILE A 236 -17.43 20.58 8.45
CA ILE A 236 -18.72 19.93 8.16
C ILE A 236 -19.06 20.03 6.67
N ILE A 237 -18.70 21.13 6.01
CA ILE A 237 -18.97 21.35 4.58
C ILE A 237 -18.18 20.35 3.74
N GLU A 238 -16.88 20.18 4.04
CA GLU A 238 -16.04 19.18 3.37
C GLU A 238 -16.54 17.76 3.61
N GLN A 239 -16.99 17.44 4.84
CA GLN A 239 -17.54 16.12 5.16
C GLN A 239 -18.80 15.82 4.34
N ARG A 240 -19.74 16.78 4.21
CA ARG A 240 -20.96 16.62 3.42
C ARG A 240 -20.68 16.57 1.92
N GLY A 241 -19.78 17.42 1.42
CA GLY A 241 -19.35 17.42 0.02
C GLY A 241 -18.67 16.11 -0.37
N THR A 242 -17.80 15.59 0.49
CA THR A 242 -17.14 14.29 0.29
C THR A 242 -18.15 13.14 0.31
N ALA A 243 -19.12 13.16 1.24
CA ALA A 243 -20.17 12.14 1.32
C ALA A 243 -21.04 12.11 0.05
N PHE A 244 -21.43 13.28 -0.47
CA PHE A 244 -22.21 13.38 -1.71
C PHE A 244 -21.44 12.91 -2.94
N ALA A 245 -20.16 13.32 -3.09
CA ALA A 245 -19.30 12.87 -4.18
C ALA A 245 -19.06 11.35 -4.12
N ASN A 246 -18.88 10.81 -2.91
CA ASN A 246 -18.72 9.36 -2.70
C ASN A 246 -19.97 8.58 -3.12
N ALA A 247 -21.17 9.08 -2.83
CA ALA A 247 -22.41 8.41 -3.19
C ALA A 247 -22.60 8.28 -4.71
N LEU A 248 -22.07 9.25 -5.50
CA LEU A 248 -22.27 9.29 -6.95
C LEU A 248 -21.11 8.64 -7.74
N ILE A 249 -19.88 8.75 -7.28
CA ILE A 249 -18.69 8.45 -8.08
C ILE A 249 -17.89 7.26 -7.52
N ALA A 250 -17.85 7.09 -6.20
CA ALA A 250 -17.03 6.07 -5.58
C ALA A 250 -17.56 4.64 -5.83
N GLN A 251 -16.66 3.73 -6.10
CA GLN A 251 -17.00 2.29 -6.10
C GLN A 251 -17.02 1.74 -4.66
N SER A 252 -17.65 0.58 -4.45
CA SER A 252 -17.65 -0.10 -3.15
C SER A 252 -16.23 -0.47 -2.72
N ALA A 253 -16.01 -0.62 -1.41
CA ALA A 253 -14.73 -1.08 -0.87
C ALA A 253 -14.33 -2.46 -1.44
N SER A 254 -15.30 -3.35 -1.63
CA SER A 254 -15.09 -4.67 -2.24
C SER A 254 -14.56 -4.57 -3.69
N ARG A 255 -15.12 -3.68 -4.50
CA ARG A 255 -14.56 -3.42 -5.84
C ARG A 255 -13.21 -2.74 -5.78
N GLY A 256 -13.01 -1.79 -4.86
CA GLY A 256 -11.73 -1.14 -4.65
C GLY A 256 -10.61 -2.10 -4.18
N ALA A 257 -10.96 -3.21 -3.56
CA ALA A 257 -10.01 -4.24 -3.14
C ALA A 257 -9.49 -5.11 -4.29
N LEU A 258 -10.21 -5.20 -5.41
CA LEU A 258 -9.87 -6.12 -6.50
C LEU A 258 -8.47 -5.92 -7.08
N PRO A 259 -7.96 -4.71 -7.36
CA PRO A 259 -6.58 -4.56 -7.84
C PRO A 259 -5.54 -5.08 -6.85
N THR A 260 -5.74 -4.85 -5.55
CA THR A 260 -4.86 -5.37 -4.48
C THR A 260 -4.94 -6.88 -4.39
N LEU A 261 -6.14 -7.46 -4.42
CA LEU A 261 -6.35 -8.92 -4.43
C LEU A 261 -5.72 -9.56 -5.67
N CYS A 262 -5.90 -8.97 -6.83
CA CYS A 262 -5.28 -9.44 -8.08
C CYS A 262 -3.75 -9.41 -7.99
N ALA A 263 -3.17 -8.31 -7.50
CA ALA A 263 -1.72 -8.23 -7.28
C ALA A 263 -1.21 -9.28 -6.29
N ALA A 264 -2.01 -9.61 -5.29
CA ALA A 264 -1.66 -10.57 -4.23
C ALA A 264 -1.80 -12.04 -4.66
N THR A 265 -2.76 -12.36 -5.57
CA THR A 265 -3.17 -13.76 -5.81
C THR A 265 -3.09 -14.21 -7.26
N PHE A 266 -3.15 -13.29 -8.26
CA PHE A 266 -3.16 -13.67 -9.65
C PHE A 266 -1.85 -14.40 -10.03
N PRO A 267 -1.92 -15.62 -10.58
CA PRO A 267 -0.71 -16.38 -10.93
C PRO A 267 0.05 -15.70 -12.07
N ASN A 268 1.37 -15.93 -12.10
CA ASN A 268 2.27 -15.49 -13.18
C ASN A 268 2.27 -13.98 -13.47
N LEU A 269 1.98 -13.15 -12.45
CA LEU A 269 2.14 -11.71 -12.54
C LEU A 269 3.65 -11.38 -12.51
N TYR A 270 4.10 -10.52 -13.43
CA TYR A 270 5.51 -10.09 -13.43
C TYR A 270 5.77 -9.08 -12.32
N GLY A 271 6.91 -9.21 -11.64
CA GLY A 271 7.34 -8.25 -10.62
C GLY A 271 7.39 -6.82 -11.18
N ALA A 272 7.19 -5.84 -10.32
CA ALA A 272 6.98 -4.43 -10.65
C ALA A 272 5.68 -4.12 -11.41
N SER A 273 4.73 -5.06 -11.50
CA SER A 273 3.41 -4.74 -12.08
C SER A 273 2.67 -3.75 -11.19
N TYR A 274 2.03 -2.78 -11.84
CA TYR A 274 1.12 -1.83 -11.23
C TYR A 274 -0.30 -2.06 -11.71
N LEU A 275 -1.21 -2.37 -10.80
CA LEU A 275 -2.60 -2.71 -11.10
C LEU A 275 -3.56 -1.59 -10.70
N GLY A 276 -4.53 -1.33 -11.55
CA GLY A 276 -5.61 -0.38 -11.29
C GLY A 276 -6.90 -0.84 -11.95
N PRO A 277 -8.03 -0.11 -11.75
CA PRO A 277 -9.28 -0.41 -12.42
C PRO A 277 -9.24 -0.12 -13.92
N ASP A 278 -9.99 -0.89 -14.71
CA ASP A 278 -10.04 -0.80 -16.18
C ASP A 278 -10.99 0.28 -16.73
N GLY A 279 -11.80 0.91 -15.88
CA GLY A 279 -12.78 1.91 -16.30
C GLY A 279 -12.19 3.28 -16.59
N LEU A 280 -13.06 4.24 -16.90
CA LEU A 280 -12.68 5.60 -17.28
C LEU A 280 -11.80 6.26 -16.21
N LEU A 281 -10.66 6.81 -16.65
CA LEU A 281 -9.65 7.45 -15.78
C LEU A 281 -9.18 6.58 -14.61
N GLU A 282 -9.34 5.28 -14.72
CA GLU A 282 -9.01 4.31 -13.66
C GLU A 282 -9.75 4.58 -12.33
N MET A 283 -10.93 5.20 -12.41
CA MET A 283 -11.70 5.54 -11.21
C MET A 283 -12.44 4.34 -10.64
N ARG A 284 -12.92 3.42 -11.47
CA ARG A 284 -13.66 2.22 -11.11
C ARG A 284 -13.52 1.13 -12.17
N GLY A 285 -13.85 -0.10 -11.83
CA GLY A 285 -13.80 -1.22 -12.78
C GLY A 285 -13.12 -2.46 -12.20
N PHE A 286 -12.68 -3.33 -13.10
CA PHE A 286 -11.98 -4.56 -12.79
C PHE A 286 -10.46 -4.36 -12.89
N PRO A 287 -9.65 -5.21 -12.25
CA PRO A 287 -8.20 -5.08 -12.30
C PRO A 287 -7.63 -5.20 -13.72
N LYS A 288 -6.73 -4.30 -14.06
CA LYS A 288 -5.84 -4.42 -15.21
C LYS A 288 -4.44 -3.92 -14.85
N ALA A 289 -3.44 -4.33 -15.62
CA ALA A 289 -2.14 -3.68 -15.60
C ALA A 289 -2.26 -2.23 -16.11
N THR A 290 -1.72 -1.29 -15.36
CA THR A 290 -1.76 0.14 -15.67
C THR A 290 -0.38 0.77 -15.61
N ARG A 291 -0.29 2.05 -15.99
CA ARG A 291 0.96 2.80 -15.95
C ARG A 291 0.89 3.93 -14.94
N ALA A 292 1.94 4.04 -14.15
CA ALA A 292 2.16 5.20 -13.31
C ALA A 292 2.63 6.40 -14.14
N ARG A 293 2.65 7.59 -13.52
CA ARG A 293 3.33 8.76 -14.08
C ARG A 293 4.82 8.45 -14.29
N SER A 294 5.43 8.98 -15.35
CA SER A 294 6.82 8.68 -15.76
C SER A 294 7.85 8.80 -14.64
N ILE A 295 7.71 9.81 -13.76
CA ILE A 295 8.60 10.02 -12.61
C ILE A 295 8.63 8.83 -11.63
N ALA A 296 7.58 8.03 -11.56
CA ALA A 296 7.56 6.83 -10.72
C ALA A 296 8.55 5.75 -11.17
N TYR A 297 9.00 5.81 -12.42
CA TYR A 297 9.99 4.90 -13.00
C TYR A 297 11.41 5.46 -13.01
N ASP A 298 11.62 6.66 -12.43
CA ASP A 298 12.95 7.26 -12.29
C ASP A 298 13.77 6.49 -11.26
N GLN A 299 14.77 5.76 -11.72
CA GLN A 299 15.64 4.95 -10.87
C GLN A 299 16.57 5.78 -10.00
N GLY A 300 16.94 6.99 -10.43
CA GLY A 300 17.75 7.92 -9.63
C GLY A 300 16.96 8.39 -8.39
N LEU A 301 15.74 8.88 -8.65
CA LEU A 301 14.81 9.29 -7.59
C LEU A 301 14.47 8.12 -6.66
N ALA A 302 14.23 6.92 -7.20
CA ALA A 302 13.92 5.74 -6.41
C ALA A 302 15.08 5.36 -5.46
N ARG A 303 16.33 5.39 -5.95
CA ARG A 303 17.53 5.15 -5.11
C ARG A 303 17.71 6.21 -4.04
N ASN A 304 17.49 7.49 -4.37
CA ASN A 304 17.58 8.59 -3.41
C ASN A 304 16.52 8.44 -2.31
N LEU A 305 15.27 8.14 -2.69
CA LEU A 305 14.19 7.86 -1.73
C LEU A 305 14.53 6.66 -0.84
N TRP A 306 15.06 5.59 -1.42
CA TRP A 306 15.49 4.40 -0.69
C TRP A 306 16.56 4.73 0.36
N SER A 307 17.60 5.45 -0.04
CA SER A 307 18.69 5.88 0.85
C SER A 307 18.18 6.71 2.02
N VAL A 308 17.32 7.71 1.72
CA VAL A 308 16.71 8.55 2.76
C VAL A 308 15.78 7.75 3.67
N SER A 309 15.02 6.80 3.11
CA SER A 309 14.14 5.94 3.91
C SER A 309 14.93 5.02 4.85
N SER A 310 16.04 4.42 4.39
CA SER A 310 16.94 3.63 5.23
C SER A 310 17.55 4.48 6.34
N GLU A 311 18.08 5.67 6.02
CA GLU A 311 18.64 6.60 6.99
C GLU A 311 17.62 6.99 8.07
N LEU A 312 16.45 7.47 7.66
CA LEU A 312 15.42 7.98 8.58
C LEU A 312 14.82 6.88 9.46
N THR A 313 14.65 5.68 8.92
CA THR A 313 14.07 4.56 9.67
C THR A 313 15.11 3.77 10.47
N GLY A 314 16.41 3.93 10.15
CA GLY A 314 17.49 3.14 10.73
C GLY A 314 17.35 1.65 10.42
N VAL A 315 16.81 1.31 9.25
CA VAL A 315 16.64 -0.08 8.80
C VAL A 315 17.25 -0.25 7.42
N ASP A 316 18.15 -1.22 7.31
CA ASP A 316 18.78 -1.59 6.05
C ASP A 316 18.18 -2.88 5.49
N TRP A 317 18.05 -2.92 4.18
CA TRP A 317 17.74 -4.14 3.44
C TRP A 317 19.06 -4.91 3.22
N ARG A 318 19.07 -6.15 3.65
CA ARG A 318 20.25 -7.03 3.58
C ARG A 318 20.35 -7.72 2.23
#